data_172a0eda0ab3a9ae6d6f8cf9ddba04f8
#
_entry.id   172a0eda0ab3a9ae6d6f8cf9ddba04f8
#
_cell.length_a   1.000
_cell.length_b   1.000
_cell.length_c   1.000
_cell.angle_alpha   90.00
_cell.angle_beta   90.00
_cell.angle_gamma   90.00
#
_symmetry.space_group_name_H-M   'P 1'
#
loop_
_entity.id
_entity.type
_entity.pdbx_description
1 polymer ?
#
loop_
_entity_poly.entity_id
_entity_poly.type
_entity_poly.pdbx_seq_one_letter_code
_entity_poly.pdbx_strand_id
1 'polypeptide(L)'
;MLLVVVFGVGNLLLTNTIEERSNKIVEILLSSVTANQLMLGKLIGIAAVGLTMPTVFMLGGVALALTGGGSEMMQTLVGVLFNSWFLAIYLFYFLCAYAIFAMIFLAIGAVSNSLQDAQSYMGPVMLIVFAPLPFMVMVFQNPNGLVATILTWIPIYTPYAVMMRAAADPPIWEIVGATCLMLAFAMMLARFMGRIFRAAILQSAPPKAKDLIRLARSGN
;
A
#
# COMPACT_ATOMS: atom_id res chain seq x y z
N MET A 1 12.74 -0.76 -1.02
CA MET A 1 12.16 -1.31 0.23
C MET A 1 10.65 -1.08 0.35
N LEU A 2 10.15 0.16 0.31
CA LEU A 2 8.73 0.51 0.48
C LEU A 2 7.79 -0.34 -0.43
N LEU A 3 8.08 -0.44 -1.73
CA LEU A 3 7.27 -1.19 -2.70
C LEU A 3 7.19 -2.69 -2.34
N VAL A 4 8.31 -3.30 -1.96
CA VAL A 4 8.37 -4.74 -1.61
C VAL A 4 7.56 -5.02 -0.35
N VAL A 5 7.68 -4.17 0.66
CA VAL A 5 6.93 -4.32 1.93
C VAL A 5 5.44 -4.14 1.70
N VAL A 6 5.05 -3.06 1.00
CA VAL A 6 3.63 -2.79 0.70
C VAL A 6 2.99 -3.93 -0.11
N PHE A 7 3.74 -4.47 -1.08
CA PHE A 7 3.28 -5.60 -1.88
C PHE A 7 3.15 -6.88 -1.05
N GLY A 8 4.17 -7.21 -0.25
CA GLY A 8 4.15 -8.40 0.62
C GLY A 8 3.01 -8.38 1.62
N VAL A 9 2.81 -7.23 2.27
CA VAL A 9 1.73 -7.01 3.24
C VAL A 9 0.35 -7.01 2.59
N GLY A 10 0.24 -6.44 1.38
CA GLY A 10 -0.98 -6.50 0.58
C GLY A 10 -1.35 -7.94 0.21
N ASN A 11 -0.37 -8.74 -0.18
CA ASN A 11 -0.58 -10.16 -0.51
C ASN A 11 -1.05 -10.98 0.72
N LEU A 12 -0.52 -10.67 1.91
CA LEU A 12 -0.99 -11.23 3.18
C LEU A 12 -2.48 -10.91 3.42
N LEU A 13 -2.91 -9.66 3.18
CA LEU A 13 -4.32 -9.26 3.27
C LEU A 13 -5.21 -10.05 2.32
N LEU A 14 -4.75 -10.22 1.08
CA LEU A 14 -5.44 -11.00 0.06
C LEU A 14 -5.65 -12.44 0.53
N THR A 15 -4.56 -13.13 0.89
CA THR A 15 -4.57 -14.53 1.29
C THR A 15 -5.45 -14.76 2.51
N ASN A 16 -5.25 -13.99 3.59
CA ASN A 16 -6.05 -14.11 4.81
C ASN A 16 -7.54 -13.87 4.55
N THR A 17 -7.87 -12.93 3.66
CA THR A 17 -9.28 -12.62 3.35
C THR A 17 -9.95 -13.77 2.59
N ILE A 18 -9.24 -14.42 1.67
CA ILE A 18 -9.73 -15.58 0.93
C ILE A 18 -9.89 -16.78 1.87
N GLU A 19 -8.90 -17.06 2.72
CA GLU A 19 -8.92 -18.17 3.66
C GLU A 19 -10.08 -18.07 4.66
N GLU A 20 -10.29 -16.88 5.24
CA GLU A 20 -11.40 -16.65 6.17
C GLU A 20 -12.75 -16.81 5.49
N ARG A 21 -12.86 -16.40 4.22
CA ARG A 21 -14.10 -16.56 3.46
C ARG A 21 -14.35 -18.01 3.09
N SER A 22 -13.35 -18.74 2.61
CA SER A 22 -13.47 -20.15 2.23
C SER A 22 -13.83 -21.05 3.42
N ASN A 23 -13.33 -20.71 4.60
CA ASN A 23 -13.60 -21.42 5.85
C ASN A 23 -14.88 -20.93 6.58
N LYS A 24 -15.65 -20.02 5.97
CA LYS A 24 -16.86 -19.40 6.56
C LYS A 24 -16.62 -18.66 7.89
N ILE A 25 -15.38 -18.37 8.22
CA ILE A 25 -15.00 -17.62 9.45
C ILE A 25 -15.60 -16.21 9.40
N VAL A 26 -15.72 -15.64 8.22
CA VAL A 26 -16.33 -14.32 8.00
C VAL A 26 -17.78 -14.26 8.52
N GLU A 27 -18.58 -15.33 8.34
CA GLU A 27 -19.97 -15.39 8.82
C GLU A 27 -20.01 -15.32 10.35
N ILE A 28 -19.11 -16.04 11.03
CA ILE A 28 -18.98 -16.01 12.48
C ILE A 28 -18.55 -14.62 12.96
N LEU A 29 -17.56 -14.01 12.31
CA LEU A 29 -17.07 -12.67 12.67
C LEU A 29 -18.17 -11.61 12.49
N LEU A 30 -18.95 -11.67 11.39
CA LEU A 30 -20.04 -10.74 11.12
C LEU A 30 -21.22 -10.86 12.08
N SER A 31 -21.32 -11.95 12.84
CA SER A 31 -22.31 -12.05 13.93
C SER A 31 -21.97 -11.14 15.13
N SER A 32 -20.71 -10.75 15.27
CA SER A 32 -20.19 -9.97 16.40
C SER A 32 -19.72 -8.56 16.01
N VAL A 33 -19.32 -8.34 14.77
CA VAL A 33 -18.79 -7.04 14.28
C VAL A 33 -19.39 -6.68 12.92
N THR A 34 -19.43 -5.38 12.61
CA THR A 34 -19.87 -4.91 11.30
C THR A 34 -18.79 -5.14 10.23
N ALA A 35 -19.21 -5.24 8.95
CA ALA A 35 -18.27 -5.40 7.83
C ALA A 35 -17.21 -4.28 7.76
N ASN A 36 -17.57 -3.05 8.14
CA ASN A 36 -16.61 -1.93 8.21
C ASN A 36 -15.58 -2.11 9.33
N GLN A 37 -16.01 -2.57 10.51
CA GLN A 37 -15.09 -2.83 11.64
C GLN A 37 -14.13 -3.97 11.29
N LEU A 38 -14.64 -5.03 10.63
CA LEU A 38 -13.81 -6.13 10.15
C LEU A 38 -12.77 -5.64 9.13
N MET A 39 -13.19 -4.84 8.15
CA MET A 39 -12.30 -4.27 7.14
C MET A 39 -11.21 -3.40 7.78
N LEU A 40 -11.59 -2.46 8.67
CA LEU A 40 -10.65 -1.56 9.34
C LEU A 40 -9.70 -2.33 10.27
N GLY A 41 -10.22 -3.32 11.00
CA GLY A 41 -9.40 -4.16 11.88
C GLY A 41 -8.32 -4.91 11.10
N LYS A 42 -8.65 -5.47 9.94
CA LYS A 42 -7.67 -6.12 9.06
C LYS A 42 -6.63 -5.14 8.52
N LEU A 43 -7.09 -3.98 8.04
CA LEU A 43 -6.17 -2.95 7.54
C LEU A 43 -5.18 -2.53 8.61
N ILE A 44 -5.64 -2.22 9.82
CA ILE A 44 -4.78 -1.79 10.93
C ILE A 44 -3.86 -2.93 11.40
N GLY A 45 -4.40 -4.13 11.60
CA GLY A 45 -3.63 -5.27 12.10
C GLY A 45 -2.48 -5.65 11.16
N ILE A 46 -2.77 -5.72 9.86
CA ILE A 46 -1.74 -6.09 8.87
C ILE A 46 -0.80 -4.91 8.57
N ALA A 47 -1.24 -3.64 8.73
CA ALA A 47 -0.33 -2.49 8.70
C ALA A 47 0.72 -2.59 9.81
N ALA A 48 0.32 -2.98 11.01
CA ALA A 48 1.24 -3.18 12.13
C ALA A 48 2.27 -4.27 11.81
N VAL A 49 1.86 -5.39 11.22
CA VAL A 49 2.77 -6.44 10.73
C VAL A 49 3.71 -5.88 9.65
N GLY A 50 3.19 -5.10 8.71
CA GLY A 50 3.99 -4.48 7.65
C GLY A 50 5.07 -3.53 8.16
N LEU A 51 4.81 -2.85 9.28
CA LEU A 51 5.77 -1.96 9.93
C LEU A 51 6.89 -2.73 10.67
N THR A 52 6.71 -4.01 10.98
CA THR A 52 7.77 -4.78 11.64
C THR A 52 9.00 -4.96 10.74
N MET A 53 8.81 -5.19 9.43
CA MET A 53 9.91 -5.37 8.49
C MET A 53 10.86 -4.15 8.43
N PRO A 54 10.39 -2.92 8.10
CA PRO A 54 11.26 -1.76 8.10
C PRO A 54 11.88 -1.48 9.47
N THR A 55 11.15 -1.74 10.56
CA THR A 55 11.67 -1.58 11.92
C THR A 55 12.83 -2.54 12.20
N VAL A 56 12.72 -3.80 11.84
CA VAL A 56 13.79 -4.79 11.99
C VAL A 56 15.03 -4.41 11.16
N PHE A 57 14.84 -3.98 9.92
CA PHE A 57 15.95 -3.51 9.09
C PHE A 57 16.64 -2.26 9.66
N MET A 58 15.87 -1.32 10.20
CA MET A 58 16.41 -0.13 10.85
C MET A 58 17.20 -0.49 12.10
N LEU A 59 16.65 -1.32 12.99
CA LEU A 59 17.32 -1.76 14.20
C LEU A 59 18.59 -2.57 13.89
N GLY A 60 18.54 -3.44 12.88
CA GLY A 60 19.71 -4.17 12.39
C GLY A 60 20.81 -3.27 11.86
N GLY A 61 20.44 -2.24 11.09
CA GLY A 61 21.37 -1.23 10.60
C GLY A 61 22.04 -0.44 11.73
N VAL A 62 21.29 -0.05 12.75
CA VAL A 62 21.82 0.60 13.96
C VAL A 62 22.77 -0.31 14.70
N ALA A 63 22.38 -1.54 14.97
CA ALA A 63 23.23 -2.50 15.67
C ALA A 63 24.58 -2.69 14.95
N LEU A 64 24.57 -2.80 13.61
CA LEU A 64 25.79 -2.88 12.81
C LEU A 64 26.64 -1.61 12.89
N ALA A 65 26.01 -0.44 12.85
CA ALA A 65 26.72 0.84 12.98
C ALA A 65 27.39 1.00 14.36
N LEU A 66 26.69 0.60 15.43
CA LEU A 66 27.21 0.68 16.81
C LEU A 66 28.37 -0.30 17.10
N THR A 67 28.40 -1.44 16.42
CA THR A 67 29.48 -2.44 16.59
C THR A 67 30.74 -2.09 15.80
N GLY A 68 30.77 -0.96 15.09
CA GLY A 68 31.91 -0.55 14.25
C GLY A 68 32.13 -1.42 13.01
N GLY A 69 31.25 -2.39 12.77
CA GLY A 69 31.32 -3.29 11.60
C GLY A 69 30.72 -2.73 10.32
N GLY A 70 30.12 -1.55 10.36
CA GLY A 70 29.51 -0.90 9.21
C GLY A 70 30.51 -0.04 8.42
N SER A 71 30.43 -0.11 7.07
CA SER A 71 31.13 0.84 6.21
C SER A 71 30.68 2.28 6.50
N GLU A 72 31.49 3.30 6.14
CA GLU A 72 31.11 4.72 6.26
C GLU A 72 29.74 5.00 5.60
N MET A 73 29.44 4.30 4.52
CA MET A 73 28.14 4.35 3.83
C MET A 73 26.99 3.86 4.74
N MET A 74 27.20 2.82 5.56
CA MET A 74 26.20 2.32 6.50
C MET A 74 25.95 3.32 7.63
N GLN A 75 27.00 3.94 8.18
CA GLN A 75 26.90 4.97 9.22
C GLN A 75 26.13 6.20 8.70
N THR A 76 26.41 6.62 7.47
CA THR A 76 25.68 7.71 6.81
C THR A 76 24.21 7.37 6.61
N LEU A 77 23.89 6.16 6.13
CA LEU A 77 22.50 5.69 5.96
C LEU A 77 21.75 5.66 7.28
N VAL A 78 22.38 5.17 8.34
CA VAL A 78 21.79 5.16 9.69
C VAL A 78 21.52 6.60 10.16
N GLY A 79 22.47 7.54 9.98
CA GLY A 79 22.28 8.95 10.32
C GLY A 79 21.10 9.59 9.59
N VAL A 80 20.91 9.30 8.30
CA VAL A 80 19.76 9.78 7.52
C VAL A 80 18.46 9.16 7.98
N LEU A 81 18.45 7.85 8.22
CA LEU A 81 17.23 7.11 8.67
C LEU A 81 16.76 7.56 10.05
N PHE A 82 17.69 7.92 10.95
CA PHE A 82 17.38 8.41 12.30
C PHE A 82 17.18 9.93 12.37
N ASN A 83 17.29 10.64 11.26
CA ASN A 83 16.76 11.98 11.21
C ASN A 83 15.24 11.93 11.43
N SER A 84 14.77 12.43 12.57
CA SER A 84 13.37 12.35 13.01
C SER A 84 12.37 12.85 11.95
N TRP A 85 12.79 13.83 11.16
CA TRP A 85 11.97 14.38 10.08
C TRP A 85 11.84 13.42 8.90
N PHE A 86 12.95 12.81 8.48
CA PHE A 86 12.93 11.82 7.38
C PHE A 86 12.09 10.59 7.74
N LEU A 87 12.24 10.11 8.98
CA LEU A 87 11.46 8.98 9.48
C LEU A 87 9.95 9.27 9.48
N ALA A 88 9.55 10.46 9.93
CA ALA A 88 8.15 10.87 9.93
C ALA A 88 7.55 10.92 8.51
N ILE A 89 8.30 11.49 7.56
CA ILE A 89 7.91 11.53 6.14
C ILE A 89 7.81 10.12 5.57
N TYR A 90 8.81 9.27 5.85
CA TYR A 90 8.82 7.88 5.39
C TYR A 90 7.59 7.11 5.90
N LEU A 91 7.30 7.20 7.19
CA LEU A 91 6.14 6.53 7.79
C LEU A 91 4.83 7.04 7.20
N PHE A 92 4.71 8.34 6.98
CA PHE A 92 3.53 8.94 6.37
C PHE A 92 3.28 8.37 4.96
N TYR A 93 4.29 8.42 4.07
CA TYR A 93 4.15 7.91 2.71
C TYR A 93 4.02 6.39 2.66
N PHE A 94 4.67 5.67 3.59
CA PHE A 94 4.47 4.23 3.75
C PHE A 94 3.01 3.90 4.07
N LEU A 95 2.41 4.58 5.05
CA LEU A 95 1.01 4.36 5.43
C LEU A 95 0.05 4.72 4.29
N CYS A 96 0.32 5.79 3.55
CA CYS A 96 -0.48 6.16 2.38
C CYS A 96 -0.39 5.13 1.27
N ALA A 97 0.82 4.68 0.91
CA ALA A 97 1.03 3.63 -0.08
C ALA A 97 0.37 2.32 0.35
N TYR A 98 0.58 1.92 1.61
CA TYR A 98 -0.05 0.76 2.20
C TYR A 98 -1.57 0.84 2.09
N ALA A 99 -2.18 1.95 2.53
CA ALA A 99 -3.62 2.11 2.51
C ALA A 99 -4.20 1.98 1.09
N ILE A 100 -3.55 2.58 0.08
CA ILE A 100 -3.99 2.50 -1.32
C ILE A 100 -3.97 1.04 -1.81
N PHE A 101 -2.85 0.34 -1.66
CA PHE A 101 -2.72 -1.02 -2.16
C PHE A 101 -3.48 -2.04 -1.32
N ALA A 102 -3.47 -1.90 0.01
CA ALA A 102 -4.19 -2.79 0.91
C ALA A 102 -5.70 -2.82 0.62
N MET A 103 -6.31 -1.67 0.30
CA MET A 103 -7.72 -1.62 -0.08
C MET A 103 -7.99 -2.36 -1.39
N ILE A 104 -7.09 -2.30 -2.37
CA ILE A 104 -7.21 -3.03 -3.63
C ILE A 104 -7.11 -4.55 -3.36
N PHE A 105 -6.08 -4.98 -2.63
CA PHE A 105 -5.89 -6.39 -2.30
C PHE A 105 -7.05 -6.97 -1.46
N LEU A 106 -7.53 -6.19 -0.49
CA LEU A 106 -8.66 -6.58 0.34
C LEU A 106 -9.95 -6.75 -0.48
N ALA A 107 -10.21 -5.85 -1.43
CA ALA A 107 -11.36 -5.95 -2.32
C ALA A 107 -11.25 -7.17 -3.24
N ILE A 108 -10.07 -7.45 -3.81
CA ILE A 108 -9.83 -8.66 -4.61
C ILE A 108 -10.06 -9.91 -3.75
N GLY A 109 -9.50 -9.96 -2.53
CA GLY A 109 -9.71 -11.07 -1.61
C GLY A 109 -11.18 -11.31 -1.27
N ALA A 110 -11.95 -10.23 -1.11
CA ALA A 110 -13.37 -10.32 -0.81
C ALA A 110 -14.23 -10.84 -1.97
N VAL A 111 -13.84 -10.59 -3.22
CA VAL A 111 -14.60 -11.07 -4.41
C VAL A 111 -14.14 -12.44 -4.91
N SER A 112 -12.96 -12.90 -4.50
CA SER A 112 -12.39 -14.17 -4.94
C SER A 112 -12.87 -15.34 -4.09
N ASN A 113 -13.05 -16.51 -4.72
CA ASN A 113 -13.42 -17.74 -4.03
C ASN A 113 -12.24 -18.62 -3.68
N SER A 114 -11.12 -18.44 -4.36
CA SER A 114 -9.89 -19.20 -4.19
C SER A 114 -8.68 -18.34 -4.51
N LEU A 115 -7.50 -18.80 -4.10
CA LEU A 115 -6.24 -18.14 -4.46
C LEU A 115 -6.03 -18.12 -5.96
N GLN A 116 -6.44 -19.16 -6.69
CA GLN A 116 -6.35 -19.22 -8.15
C GLN A 116 -7.24 -18.18 -8.83
N ASP A 117 -8.46 -17.98 -8.31
CA ASP A 117 -9.39 -16.96 -8.80
C ASP A 117 -8.79 -15.55 -8.57
N ALA A 118 -8.24 -15.30 -7.38
CA ALA A 118 -7.58 -14.04 -7.07
C ALA A 118 -6.38 -13.74 -7.99
N GLN A 119 -5.59 -14.75 -8.36
CA GLN A 119 -4.45 -14.59 -9.26
C GLN A 119 -4.84 -14.02 -10.62
N SER A 120 -6.03 -14.33 -11.13
CA SER A 120 -6.53 -13.78 -12.38
C SER A 120 -6.74 -12.25 -12.32
N TYR A 121 -7.09 -11.71 -11.15
CA TYR A 121 -7.21 -10.27 -10.91
C TYR A 121 -5.87 -9.61 -10.58
N MET A 122 -4.88 -10.39 -10.14
CA MET A 122 -3.57 -9.87 -9.74
C MET A 122 -2.70 -9.40 -10.91
N GLY A 123 -2.87 -9.97 -12.11
CA GLY A 123 -2.08 -9.58 -13.29
C GLY A 123 -2.09 -8.07 -13.57
N PRO A 124 -3.26 -7.44 -13.75
CA PRO A 124 -3.36 -5.99 -13.94
C PRO A 124 -2.81 -5.19 -12.74
N VAL A 125 -3.04 -5.66 -11.50
CA VAL A 125 -2.52 -4.99 -10.30
C VAL A 125 -1.01 -5.02 -10.27
N MET A 126 -0.39 -6.16 -10.60
CA MET A 126 1.07 -6.30 -10.71
C MET A 126 1.66 -5.31 -11.72
N LEU A 127 1.03 -5.18 -12.89
CA LEU A 127 1.48 -4.21 -13.88
C LEU A 127 1.47 -2.79 -13.33
N ILE A 128 0.42 -2.40 -12.60
CA ILE A 128 0.33 -1.08 -11.97
C ILE A 128 1.40 -0.92 -10.88
N VAL A 129 1.55 -1.91 -9.99
CA VAL A 129 2.50 -1.85 -8.87
C VAL A 129 3.94 -1.71 -9.37
N PHE A 130 4.31 -2.48 -10.40
CA PHE A 130 5.67 -2.54 -10.90
C PHE A 130 5.96 -1.58 -12.07
N ALA A 131 4.95 -0.88 -12.59
CA ALA A 131 5.12 0.09 -13.67
C ALA A 131 6.19 1.18 -13.42
N PRO A 132 6.43 1.70 -12.19
CA PRO A 132 7.47 2.69 -11.97
C PRO A 132 8.90 2.12 -11.99
N LEU A 133 9.09 0.79 -11.86
CA LEU A 133 10.43 0.19 -11.78
C LEU A 133 11.36 0.53 -12.96
N PRO A 134 10.92 0.43 -14.23
CA PRO A 134 11.77 0.78 -15.36
C PRO A 134 12.23 2.25 -15.35
N PHE A 135 11.43 3.12 -14.75
CA PHE A 135 11.71 4.55 -14.67
C PHE A 135 12.57 4.96 -13.47
N MET A 136 12.81 4.06 -12.51
CA MET A 136 13.60 4.36 -11.31
C MET A 136 14.99 4.87 -11.66
N VAL A 137 15.67 4.26 -12.65
CA VAL A 137 17.01 4.71 -13.07
C VAL A 137 16.97 6.16 -13.58
N MET A 138 15.95 6.50 -14.37
CA MET A 138 15.78 7.87 -14.88
C MET A 138 15.52 8.88 -13.76
N VAL A 139 14.72 8.48 -12.76
CA VAL A 139 14.45 9.34 -11.58
C VAL A 139 15.72 9.54 -10.73
N PHE A 140 16.54 8.50 -10.54
CA PHE A 140 17.81 8.64 -9.81
C PHE A 140 18.84 9.51 -10.55
N GLN A 141 18.90 9.44 -11.89
CA GLN A 141 19.80 10.27 -12.68
C GLN A 141 19.35 11.72 -12.77
N ASN A 142 18.04 11.96 -12.81
CA ASN A 142 17.47 13.31 -12.87
C ASN A 142 16.20 13.41 -11.99
N PRO A 143 16.35 13.60 -10.67
CA PRO A 143 15.25 13.62 -9.71
C PRO A 143 14.24 14.76 -9.94
N ASN A 144 14.67 15.86 -10.56
CA ASN A 144 13.81 16.99 -10.91
C ASN A 144 13.43 17.01 -12.40
N GLY A 145 13.69 15.91 -13.11
CA GLY A 145 13.30 15.75 -14.52
C GLY A 145 11.82 15.45 -14.73
N LEU A 146 11.42 15.53 -16.00
CA LEU A 146 10.03 15.36 -16.42
C LEU A 146 9.41 14.02 -15.96
N VAL A 147 10.16 12.91 -16.05
CA VAL A 147 9.70 11.58 -15.63
C VAL A 147 9.43 11.55 -14.12
N ALA A 148 10.33 12.11 -13.32
CA ALA A 148 10.18 12.18 -11.87
C ALA A 148 8.96 13.03 -11.48
N THR A 149 8.76 14.16 -12.14
CA THR A 149 7.59 15.03 -11.95
C THR A 149 6.29 14.32 -12.32
N ILE A 150 6.22 13.67 -13.48
CA ILE A 150 5.00 12.92 -13.88
C ILE A 150 4.67 11.83 -12.86
N LEU A 151 5.66 11.02 -12.43
CA LEU A 151 5.44 9.99 -11.42
C LEU A 151 4.98 10.56 -10.08
N THR A 152 5.46 11.75 -9.70
CA THR A 152 5.03 12.43 -8.47
C THR A 152 3.55 12.83 -8.52
N TRP A 153 3.02 13.22 -9.67
CA TRP A 153 1.62 13.61 -9.83
C TRP A 153 0.65 12.44 -10.03
N ILE A 154 1.13 11.21 -10.24
CA ILE A 154 0.28 10.02 -10.29
C ILE A 154 0.04 9.50 -8.87
N PRO A 155 -1.19 9.58 -8.29
CA PRO A 155 -1.45 9.32 -6.87
C PRO A 155 -0.97 7.98 -6.34
N ILE A 156 -1.01 6.93 -7.18
CA ILE A 156 -0.52 5.59 -6.82
C ILE A 156 1.01 5.58 -6.67
N TYR A 157 1.73 6.42 -7.43
CA TYR A 157 3.20 6.45 -7.45
C TYR A 157 3.78 7.56 -6.62
N THR A 158 2.97 8.56 -6.21
CA THR A 158 3.40 9.69 -5.35
C THR A 158 4.26 9.23 -4.15
N PRO A 159 3.89 8.20 -3.36
CA PRO A 159 4.70 7.79 -2.21
C PRO A 159 6.11 7.34 -2.59
N TYR A 160 6.23 6.63 -3.71
CA TYR A 160 7.53 6.15 -4.19
C TYR A 160 8.36 7.28 -4.79
N ALA A 161 7.74 8.10 -5.64
CA ALA A 161 8.40 9.19 -6.34
C ALA A 161 8.92 10.26 -5.36
N VAL A 162 8.12 10.66 -4.38
CA VAL A 162 8.54 11.63 -3.36
C VAL A 162 9.71 11.10 -2.54
N MET A 163 9.66 9.82 -2.11
CA MET A 163 10.75 9.22 -1.35
C MET A 163 12.05 9.10 -2.16
N MET A 164 11.96 8.83 -3.47
CA MET A 164 13.13 8.78 -4.35
C MET A 164 13.75 10.17 -4.60
N ARG A 165 12.92 11.21 -4.58
CA ARG A 165 13.32 12.60 -4.80
C ARG A 165 13.70 13.35 -3.51
N ALA A 166 13.49 12.75 -2.35
CA ALA A 166 13.64 13.41 -1.05
C ALA A 166 15.03 14.06 -0.82
N ALA A 167 16.09 13.52 -1.44
CA ALA A 167 17.46 14.07 -1.34
C ALA A 167 17.79 15.14 -2.40
N ALA A 168 16.85 15.44 -3.31
CA ALA A 168 17.09 16.34 -4.44
C ALA A 168 16.34 17.68 -4.32
N ASP A 169 15.82 18.00 -3.15
CA ASP A 169 15.10 19.23 -2.82
C ASP A 169 14.04 19.63 -3.90
N PRO A 170 13.06 18.76 -4.17
CA PRO A 170 12.01 19.08 -5.11
C PRO A 170 11.18 20.29 -4.65
N PRO A 171 10.54 21.05 -5.56
CA PRO A 171 9.72 22.20 -5.20
C PRO A 171 8.62 21.81 -4.20
N ILE A 172 8.53 22.52 -3.07
CA ILE A 172 7.58 22.21 -1.98
C ILE A 172 6.13 22.21 -2.46
N TRP A 173 5.77 23.14 -3.35
CA TRP A 173 4.41 23.23 -3.90
C TRP A 173 4.01 21.97 -4.69
N GLU A 174 4.99 21.35 -5.39
CA GLU A 174 4.78 20.11 -6.13
C GLU A 174 4.51 18.94 -5.17
N ILE A 175 5.32 18.81 -4.12
CA ILE A 175 5.15 17.78 -3.10
C ILE A 175 3.80 17.92 -2.38
N VAL A 176 3.46 19.13 -1.94
CA VAL A 176 2.19 19.40 -1.25
C VAL A 176 1.00 19.12 -2.19
N GLY A 177 1.05 19.61 -3.43
CA GLY A 177 -0.01 19.39 -4.42
C GLY A 177 -0.23 17.91 -4.73
N ALA A 178 0.86 17.18 -5.01
CA ALA A 178 0.80 15.76 -5.29
C ALA A 178 0.31 14.95 -4.07
N THR A 179 0.72 15.33 -2.85
CA THR A 179 0.26 14.70 -1.62
C THR A 179 -1.24 14.93 -1.38
N CYS A 180 -1.73 16.15 -1.60
CA CYS A 180 -3.17 16.43 -1.52
C CYS A 180 -3.96 15.61 -2.54
N LEU A 181 -3.47 15.49 -3.77
CA LEU A 181 -4.08 14.68 -4.81
C LEU A 181 -4.08 13.19 -4.44
N MET A 182 -2.97 12.69 -3.91
CA MET A 182 -2.85 11.32 -3.39
C MET A 182 -3.85 11.03 -2.27
N LEU A 183 -3.98 11.92 -1.30
CA LEU A 183 -4.94 11.76 -0.19
C LEU A 183 -6.39 11.80 -0.69
N ALA A 184 -6.72 12.70 -1.61
CA ALA A 184 -8.04 12.75 -2.26
C ALA A 184 -8.34 11.43 -3.00
N PHE A 185 -7.37 10.92 -3.76
CA PHE A 185 -7.47 9.64 -4.44
C PHE A 185 -7.63 8.46 -3.45
N ALA A 186 -6.85 8.42 -2.38
CA ALA A 186 -6.94 7.40 -1.34
C ALA A 186 -8.32 7.40 -0.67
N MET A 187 -8.89 8.57 -0.37
CA MET A 187 -10.25 8.70 0.18
C MET A 187 -11.32 8.23 -0.81
N MET A 188 -11.17 8.57 -2.08
CA MET A 188 -12.08 8.10 -3.14
C MET A 188 -12.00 6.57 -3.26
N LEU A 189 -10.79 6.03 -3.29
CA LEU A 189 -10.54 4.59 -3.38
C LEU A 189 -11.10 3.85 -2.15
N ALA A 190 -10.93 4.39 -0.95
CA ALA A 190 -11.47 3.82 0.29
C ALA A 190 -13.00 3.70 0.24
N ARG A 191 -13.68 4.74 -0.24
CA ARG A 191 -15.14 4.71 -0.40
C ARG A 191 -15.57 3.67 -1.43
N PHE A 192 -14.88 3.61 -2.57
CA PHE A 192 -15.20 2.68 -3.65
C PHE A 192 -14.92 1.23 -3.26
N MET A 193 -13.71 0.94 -2.77
CA MET A 193 -13.31 -0.42 -2.37
C MET A 193 -14.06 -0.90 -1.12
N GLY A 194 -14.37 0.00 -0.19
CA GLY A 194 -15.19 -0.32 0.97
C GLY A 194 -16.63 -0.73 0.62
N ARG A 195 -17.21 -0.16 -0.47
CA ARG A 195 -18.51 -0.60 -0.99
C ARG A 195 -18.41 -1.99 -1.61
N ILE A 196 -17.37 -2.25 -2.42
CA ILE A 196 -17.13 -3.57 -3.02
C ILE A 196 -16.94 -4.62 -1.93
N PHE A 197 -16.11 -4.34 -0.94
CA PHE A 197 -15.84 -5.24 0.18
C PHE A 197 -17.13 -5.60 0.93
N ARG A 198 -17.94 -4.62 1.30
CA ARG A 198 -19.24 -4.86 1.97
C ARG A 198 -20.18 -5.68 1.12
N ALA A 199 -20.34 -5.32 -0.15
CA ALA A 199 -21.22 -6.05 -1.06
C ALA A 199 -20.77 -7.51 -1.26
N ALA A 200 -19.47 -7.73 -1.38
CA ALA A 200 -18.90 -9.06 -1.60
C ALA A 200 -19.00 -9.96 -0.36
N ILE A 201 -18.78 -9.41 0.83
CA ILE A 201 -18.83 -10.20 2.08
C ILE A 201 -20.26 -10.54 2.51
N LEU A 202 -21.23 -9.65 2.25
CA LEU A 202 -22.62 -9.87 2.62
C LEU A 202 -23.37 -10.77 1.64
N GLN A 203 -22.81 -11.08 0.47
CA GLN A 203 -23.42 -11.97 -0.50
C GLN A 203 -22.86 -13.40 -0.34
N SER A 204 -23.76 -14.37 -0.24
CA SER A 204 -23.41 -15.81 -0.16
C SER A 204 -22.83 -16.36 -1.47
N ALA A 205 -23.03 -15.67 -2.60
CA ALA A 205 -22.44 -16.00 -3.90
C ALA A 205 -21.58 -14.82 -4.40
N PRO A 206 -20.41 -15.09 -5.01
CA PRO A 206 -19.53 -14.02 -5.48
C PRO A 206 -20.23 -13.21 -6.57
N PRO A 207 -20.22 -11.88 -6.48
CA PRO A 207 -20.75 -11.03 -7.52
C PRO A 207 -19.91 -11.17 -8.80
N LYS A 208 -20.55 -11.33 -9.95
CA LYS A 208 -19.85 -11.31 -11.24
C LYS A 208 -19.22 -9.93 -11.46
N ALA A 209 -18.11 -9.86 -12.21
CA ALA A 209 -17.39 -8.60 -12.47
C ALA A 209 -18.29 -7.45 -12.96
N LYS A 210 -19.35 -7.76 -13.73
CA LYS A 210 -20.35 -6.78 -14.17
C LYS A 210 -21.23 -6.23 -13.05
N ASP A 211 -21.50 -7.05 -12.03
CA ASP A 211 -22.31 -6.66 -10.89
C ASP A 211 -21.52 -5.77 -9.91
N LEU A 212 -20.19 -5.95 -9.83
CA LEU A 212 -19.30 -5.12 -9.03
C LEU A 212 -19.34 -3.65 -9.44
N ILE A 213 -19.31 -3.37 -10.75
CA ILE A 213 -19.41 -2.01 -11.28
C ILE A 213 -20.79 -1.40 -10.98
N ARG A 214 -21.83 -2.20 -11.03
CA ARG A 214 -23.19 -1.77 -10.74
C ARG A 214 -23.39 -1.47 -9.25
N LEU A 215 -22.87 -2.32 -8.37
CA LEU A 215 -22.88 -2.16 -6.91
C LEU A 215 -22.05 -0.97 -6.44
N ALA A 216 -20.93 -0.71 -7.09
CA ALA A 216 -20.11 0.46 -6.81
C ALA A 216 -20.80 1.78 -7.22
N ARG A 217 -21.73 1.73 -8.20
CA ARG A 217 -22.44 2.88 -8.75
C ARG A 217 -23.82 3.13 -8.09
N SER A 218 -24.49 2.09 -7.62
CA SER A 218 -25.74 2.18 -6.85
C SER A 218 -25.40 2.55 -5.41
N GLY A 219 -25.35 3.83 -5.12
CA GLY A 219 -25.07 4.39 -3.80
C GLY A 219 -26.26 4.34 -2.84
N ASN A 220 -26.78 3.18 -2.52
CA ASN A 220 -27.69 2.97 -1.39
C ASN A 220 -27.20 1.78 -0.58
#